data_b9167f6151fc6f72ab1d21806927478e
#
_entry.id   b9167f6151fc6f72ab1d21806927478e
#
_cell.length_a   1.000
_cell.length_b   1.000
_cell.length_c   1.000
_cell.angle_alpha   90.00
_cell.angle_beta   90.00
_cell.angle_gamma   90.00
#
_symmetry.space_group_name_H-M   'P 1'
#
loop_
_entity.id
_entity.type
_entity.pdbx_description
1 polymer ?
#
loop_
_entity_poly.entity_id
_entity_poly.type
_entity_poly.pdbx_seq_one_letter_code
_entity_poly.pdbx_strand_id
1 'polypeptide(L)'
;MVGCKWIYKIKTRFHGSIECYKTRLIAKGFTQKYGINYEETFAPVTRISSVRALLAVVTASKWAIFQMDVKNVFLNWNLSEEVYMQPPPGLSVESNKVCHLQHALYGLKQALRAWFAKFSSTISRLGYMASHYTKALFYFSCMWMI
;
A
#
# COMPACT_ATOMS: atom_id res chain seq x y z
N MET A 1 -2.05 -11.72 -17.90
CA MET A 1 -3.18 -11.71 -16.92
C MET A 1 -2.66 -12.11 -15.55
N VAL A 2 -3.06 -11.39 -14.52
CA VAL A 2 -2.57 -11.57 -13.14
C VAL A 2 -3.59 -12.41 -12.36
N GLY A 3 -3.15 -13.43 -11.62
CA GLY A 3 -4.03 -14.18 -10.73
C GLY A 3 -4.28 -13.42 -9.43
N CYS A 4 -5.26 -13.87 -8.63
CA CYS A 4 -5.52 -13.33 -7.30
C CYS A 4 -5.88 -14.42 -6.30
N LYS A 5 -5.92 -14.06 -5.03
CA LYS A 5 -6.35 -14.92 -3.93
C LYS A 5 -6.97 -14.11 -2.78
N TRP A 6 -7.88 -14.74 -2.05
CA TRP A 6 -8.35 -14.21 -0.78
C TRP A 6 -7.41 -14.59 0.36
N ILE A 7 -7.12 -13.64 1.23
CA ILE A 7 -6.44 -13.88 2.51
C ILE A 7 -7.40 -13.52 3.63
N TYR A 8 -7.58 -14.47 4.53
CA TYR A 8 -8.42 -14.34 5.71
C TYR A 8 -7.54 -14.24 6.95
N LYS A 9 -7.86 -13.31 7.84
CA LYS A 9 -7.17 -13.14 9.12
C LYS A 9 -8.19 -12.89 10.21
N ILE A 10 -8.08 -13.64 11.30
CA ILE A 10 -8.83 -13.41 12.53
C ILE A 10 -7.99 -12.45 13.39
N LYS A 11 -8.60 -11.35 13.81
CA LYS A 11 -8.02 -10.46 14.82
C LYS A 11 -8.59 -10.81 16.18
N THR A 12 -7.71 -10.97 17.15
CA THR A 12 -8.09 -11.25 18.54
C THR A 12 -7.71 -10.07 19.44
N ARG A 13 -8.50 -9.85 20.48
CA ARG A 13 -8.17 -8.93 21.56
C ARG A 13 -7.08 -9.53 22.43
N PHE A 14 -6.48 -8.72 23.32
CA PHE A 14 -5.39 -9.19 24.19
C PHE A 14 -5.79 -10.39 25.10
N HIS A 15 -7.06 -10.53 25.45
CA HIS A 15 -7.61 -11.63 26.25
C HIS A 15 -8.09 -12.83 25.41
N GLY A 16 -7.74 -12.88 24.10
CA GLY A 16 -8.00 -14.03 23.24
C GLY A 16 -9.36 -14.05 22.55
N SER A 17 -10.33 -13.21 22.91
CA SER A 17 -11.60 -13.14 22.19
C SER A 17 -11.45 -12.57 20.78
N ILE A 18 -12.30 -13.03 19.86
CA ILE A 18 -12.30 -12.54 18.47
C ILE A 18 -12.78 -11.09 18.44
N GLU A 19 -11.96 -10.19 17.87
CA GLU A 19 -12.30 -8.81 17.64
C GLU A 19 -13.02 -8.64 16.30
N CYS A 20 -12.42 -9.14 15.22
CA CYS A 20 -13.02 -9.11 13.89
C CYS A 20 -12.37 -10.11 12.92
N TYR A 21 -13.12 -10.47 11.88
CA TYR A 21 -12.62 -11.19 10.71
C TYR A 21 -12.18 -10.20 9.64
N LYS A 22 -10.97 -10.33 9.16
CA LYS A 22 -10.41 -9.46 8.12
C LYS A 22 -10.15 -10.26 6.85
N THR A 23 -10.76 -9.82 5.75
CA THR A 23 -10.59 -10.44 4.43
C THR A 23 -9.91 -9.46 3.50
N ARG A 24 -8.94 -9.91 2.74
CA ARG A 24 -8.25 -9.13 1.71
C ARG A 24 -8.13 -9.90 0.42
N LEU A 25 -8.46 -9.24 -0.70
CA LEU A 25 -8.10 -9.74 -2.02
C LEU A 25 -6.69 -9.28 -2.36
N ILE A 26 -5.83 -10.20 -2.77
CA ILE A 26 -4.42 -9.93 -3.10
C ILE A 26 -4.11 -10.45 -4.49
N ALA A 27 -3.53 -9.59 -5.32
CA ALA A 27 -3.03 -9.96 -6.63
C ALA A 27 -1.73 -10.80 -6.50
N LYS A 28 -1.56 -11.78 -7.37
CA LYS A 28 -0.34 -12.58 -7.46
C LYS A 28 0.71 -11.83 -8.30
N GLY A 29 1.23 -10.73 -7.78
CA GLY A 29 2.15 -9.83 -8.49
C GLY A 29 3.44 -10.52 -8.98
N PHE A 30 3.83 -11.66 -8.38
CA PHE A 30 4.97 -12.44 -8.87
C PHE A 30 4.76 -13.00 -10.28
N THR A 31 3.51 -13.07 -10.78
CA THR A 31 3.19 -13.47 -12.16
C THR A 31 3.27 -12.31 -13.15
N GLN A 32 3.43 -11.07 -12.68
CA GLN A 32 3.56 -9.91 -13.55
C GLN A 32 4.89 -9.90 -14.29
N LYS A 33 4.84 -9.53 -15.58
CA LYS A 33 6.01 -9.39 -16.45
C LYS A 33 6.35 -7.92 -16.65
N TYR A 34 7.64 -7.59 -16.53
CA TYR A 34 8.18 -6.27 -16.81
C TYR A 34 7.91 -5.88 -18.28
N GLY A 35 7.60 -4.62 -18.53
CA GLY A 35 7.29 -4.09 -19.86
C GLY A 35 5.90 -4.45 -20.39
N ILE A 36 5.13 -5.33 -19.70
CA ILE A 36 3.77 -5.73 -20.08
C ILE A 36 2.75 -5.35 -19.01
N ASN A 37 3.01 -5.70 -17.75
CA ASN A 37 2.08 -5.49 -16.65
C ASN A 37 2.52 -4.37 -15.71
N TYR A 38 3.76 -3.97 -15.77
CA TYR A 38 4.34 -2.86 -15.01
C TYR A 38 5.64 -2.41 -15.68
N GLU A 39 5.96 -1.14 -15.57
CA GLU A 39 7.22 -0.57 -16.06
C GLU A 39 8.20 -0.32 -14.92
N GLU A 40 7.70 0.16 -13.77
CA GLU A 40 8.55 0.49 -12.64
C GLU A 40 7.88 0.13 -11.31
N THR A 41 8.68 -0.37 -10.38
CA THR A 41 8.21 -0.77 -9.04
C THR A 41 8.79 0.07 -7.93
N PHE A 42 9.80 0.88 -8.24
CA PHE A 42 10.55 1.61 -7.23
C PHE A 42 9.67 2.62 -6.50
N ALA A 43 9.63 2.50 -5.18
CA ALA A 43 9.14 3.51 -4.27
C ALA A 43 10.25 3.83 -3.25
N PRO A 44 10.44 5.09 -2.87
CA PRO A 44 11.43 5.44 -1.86
C PRO A 44 11.13 4.71 -0.55
N VAL A 45 12.09 3.95 -0.03
CA VAL A 45 11.99 3.25 1.26
C VAL A 45 12.98 3.87 2.23
N THR A 46 12.49 4.25 3.39
CA THR A 46 13.34 4.83 4.43
C THR A 46 13.91 3.74 5.33
N ARG A 47 15.20 3.86 5.64
CA ARG A 47 15.86 2.98 6.61
C ARG A 47 15.32 3.25 8.00
N ILE A 48 15.13 2.22 8.81
CA ILE A 48 14.67 2.33 10.19
C ILE A 48 15.60 3.18 11.06
N SER A 49 16.91 3.16 10.77
CA SER A 49 17.89 4.02 11.44
C SER A 49 17.62 5.51 11.24
N SER A 50 17.23 5.91 10.00
CA SER A 50 16.86 7.30 9.71
C SER A 50 15.59 7.73 10.45
N VAL A 51 14.63 6.82 10.58
CA VAL A 51 13.41 7.08 11.35
C VAL A 51 13.73 7.27 12.83
N ARG A 52 14.57 6.40 13.41
CA ARG A 52 14.98 6.50 14.82
C ARG A 52 15.76 7.79 15.09
N ALA A 53 16.68 8.17 14.20
CA ALA A 53 17.44 9.41 14.32
C ALA A 53 16.50 10.63 14.29
N LEU A 54 15.54 10.64 13.37
CA LEU A 54 14.56 11.71 13.30
C LEU A 54 13.69 11.81 14.56
N LEU A 55 13.20 10.67 15.07
CA LEU A 55 12.42 10.64 16.31
C LEU A 55 13.24 11.15 17.50
N ALA A 56 14.53 10.83 17.58
CA ALA A 56 15.42 11.34 18.62
C ALA A 56 15.55 12.87 18.54
N VAL A 57 15.78 13.41 17.34
CA VAL A 57 15.87 14.87 17.12
C VAL A 57 14.58 15.58 17.48
N VAL A 58 13.44 15.07 16.99
CA VAL A 58 12.12 15.65 17.25
C VAL A 58 11.80 15.65 18.75
N THR A 59 12.12 14.55 19.44
CA THR A 59 11.92 14.43 20.89
C THR A 59 12.82 15.40 21.65
N ALA A 60 14.11 15.49 21.30
CA ALA A 60 15.05 16.43 21.93
C ALA A 60 14.63 17.89 21.71
N SER A 61 14.09 18.20 20.53
CA SER A 61 13.61 19.55 20.18
C SER A 61 12.20 19.84 20.72
N LYS A 62 11.54 18.88 21.37
CA LYS A 62 10.16 18.99 21.87
C LYS A 62 9.14 19.38 20.78
N TRP A 63 9.35 18.94 19.52
CA TRP A 63 8.41 19.18 18.44
C TRP A 63 7.20 18.25 18.55
N ALA A 64 6.05 18.75 18.13
CA ALA A 64 4.84 17.93 18.09
C ALA A 64 4.96 16.84 17.02
N ILE A 65 4.60 15.61 17.39
CA ILE A 65 4.57 14.45 16.49
C ILE A 65 3.11 14.08 16.26
N PHE A 66 2.71 13.94 15.00
CA PHE A 66 1.40 13.45 14.61
C PHE A 66 1.55 12.13 13.84
N GLN A 67 0.74 11.16 14.23
CA GLN A 67 0.65 9.89 13.51
C GLN A 67 -0.61 9.90 12.64
N MET A 68 -0.44 9.55 11.36
CA MET A 68 -1.54 9.41 10.41
C MET A 68 -1.57 7.98 9.90
N ASP A 69 -2.76 7.36 9.93
CA ASP A 69 -3.03 6.07 9.29
C ASP A 69 -3.96 6.28 8.09
N VAL A 70 -3.57 5.74 6.94
CA VAL A 70 -4.36 5.84 5.71
C VAL A 70 -5.08 4.52 5.47
N LYS A 71 -6.40 4.52 5.63
CA LYS A 71 -7.23 3.34 5.37
C LYS A 71 -7.27 3.02 3.88
N ASN A 72 -7.23 1.71 3.54
CA ASN A 72 -7.39 1.21 2.17
C ASN A 72 -6.41 1.87 1.16
N VAL A 73 -5.19 2.04 1.58
CA VAL A 73 -4.12 2.78 0.90
C VAL A 73 -4.05 2.53 -0.61
N PHE A 74 -4.12 1.27 -1.06
CA PHE A 74 -4.01 0.96 -2.48
C PHE A 74 -5.32 1.08 -3.26
N LEU A 75 -6.47 0.91 -2.61
CA LEU A 75 -7.76 0.85 -3.30
C LEU A 75 -8.27 2.22 -3.79
N ASN A 76 -7.69 3.31 -3.28
CA ASN A 76 -8.09 4.68 -3.62
C ASN A 76 -7.26 5.29 -4.77
N TRP A 77 -6.40 4.50 -5.42
CA TRP A 77 -5.47 5.02 -6.41
C TRP A 77 -5.65 4.37 -7.77
N ASN A 78 -5.88 5.20 -8.78
CA ASN A 78 -5.98 4.77 -10.16
C ASN A 78 -4.63 4.23 -10.63
N LEU A 79 -4.67 3.13 -11.34
CA LEU A 79 -3.51 2.61 -12.07
C LEU A 79 -3.33 3.42 -13.36
N SER A 80 -2.10 3.77 -13.68
CA SER A 80 -1.73 4.36 -14.97
C SER A 80 -1.57 3.28 -16.04
N GLU A 81 -1.19 2.08 -15.63
CA GLU A 81 -0.98 0.94 -16.52
C GLU A 81 -2.24 0.08 -16.60
N GLU A 82 -2.50 -0.49 -17.77
CA GLU A 82 -3.57 -1.45 -17.96
C GLU A 82 -3.22 -2.80 -17.34
N VAL A 83 -3.91 -3.15 -16.28
CA VAL A 83 -3.73 -4.44 -15.59
C VAL A 83 -5.00 -5.27 -15.66
N TYR A 84 -4.88 -6.44 -16.26
CA TYR A 84 -5.95 -7.42 -16.35
C TYR A 84 -5.72 -8.57 -15.36
N MET A 85 -6.75 -8.86 -14.56
CA MET A 85 -6.71 -9.85 -13.48
C MET A 85 -7.78 -10.93 -13.72
N GLN A 86 -7.45 -12.16 -13.33
CA GLN A 86 -8.44 -13.23 -13.28
C GLN A 86 -9.54 -12.87 -12.27
N PRO A 87 -10.82 -13.22 -12.55
CA PRO A 87 -11.89 -13.03 -11.58
C PRO A 87 -11.54 -13.66 -10.23
N PRO A 88 -11.86 -13.00 -9.11
CA PRO A 88 -11.64 -13.55 -7.80
C PRO A 88 -12.34 -14.89 -7.61
N PRO A 89 -11.73 -15.86 -6.90
CA PRO A 89 -12.39 -17.12 -6.57
C PRO A 89 -13.70 -16.88 -5.82
N GLY A 90 -14.75 -17.58 -6.24
CA GLY A 90 -16.11 -17.44 -5.68
C GLY A 90 -17.00 -16.41 -6.40
N LEU A 91 -16.47 -15.67 -7.36
CA LEU A 91 -17.27 -14.81 -8.23
C LEU A 91 -17.69 -15.59 -9.48
N SER A 92 -19.00 -15.78 -9.67
CA SER A 92 -19.56 -16.40 -10.87
C SER A 92 -19.51 -15.43 -12.04
N VAL A 93 -18.51 -15.56 -12.90
CA VAL A 93 -18.33 -14.76 -14.11
C VAL A 93 -18.25 -15.71 -15.30
N GLU A 94 -18.76 -15.29 -16.45
CA GLU A 94 -18.63 -16.05 -17.71
C GLU A 94 -17.15 -16.37 -17.99
N SER A 95 -16.87 -17.57 -18.46
CA SER A 95 -15.52 -18.16 -18.57
C SER A 95 -14.51 -17.34 -19.38
N ASN A 96 -14.98 -16.39 -20.19
CA ASN A 96 -14.13 -15.57 -21.08
C ASN A 96 -13.95 -14.11 -20.60
N LYS A 97 -14.48 -13.76 -19.42
CA LYS A 97 -14.36 -12.39 -18.89
C LYS A 97 -13.17 -12.26 -17.93
N VAL A 98 -12.52 -11.13 -18.00
CA VAL A 98 -11.40 -10.74 -17.12
C VAL A 98 -11.74 -9.44 -16.40
N CYS A 99 -11.14 -9.22 -15.26
CA CYS A 99 -11.28 -7.97 -14.51
C CYS A 99 -10.22 -6.98 -14.98
N HIS A 100 -10.62 -5.85 -15.52
CA HIS A 100 -9.74 -4.71 -15.72
C HIS A 100 -9.63 -3.92 -14.42
N LEU A 101 -8.43 -3.81 -13.86
CA LEU A 101 -8.19 -3.11 -12.61
C LEU A 101 -8.10 -1.61 -12.86
N GLN A 102 -9.05 -0.85 -12.35
CA GLN A 102 -9.02 0.61 -12.35
C GLN A 102 -8.16 1.16 -11.21
N HIS A 103 -8.14 0.48 -10.07
CA HIS A 103 -7.42 0.86 -8.88
C HIS A 103 -6.33 -0.15 -8.53
N ALA A 104 -5.31 0.33 -7.82
CA ALA A 104 -4.26 -0.53 -7.32
C ALA A 104 -4.83 -1.55 -6.32
N LEU A 105 -4.27 -2.75 -6.34
CA LEU A 105 -4.62 -3.83 -5.43
C LEU A 105 -3.38 -4.29 -4.68
N TYR A 106 -3.58 -4.79 -3.46
CA TYR A 106 -2.50 -5.41 -2.69
C TYR A 106 -1.83 -6.52 -3.50
N GLY A 107 -0.50 -6.55 -3.45
CA GLY A 107 0.31 -7.56 -4.13
C GLY A 107 0.74 -7.21 -5.56
N LEU A 108 0.23 -6.16 -6.19
CA LEU A 108 0.77 -5.66 -7.44
C LEU A 108 2.15 -5.03 -7.22
N LYS A 109 3.08 -5.27 -8.14
CA LYS A 109 4.45 -4.76 -8.05
C LYS A 109 4.52 -3.23 -8.04
N GLN A 110 3.71 -2.56 -8.84
CA GLN A 110 3.64 -1.09 -8.94
C GLN A 110 2.79 -0.41 -7.85
N ALA A 111 2.08 -1.18 -7.01
CA ALA A 111 1.13 -0.61 -6.05
C ALA A 111 1.77 0.39 -5.08
N LEU A 112 2.96 0.09 -4.57
CA LEU A 112 3.71 0.98 -3.67
C LEU A 112 4.12 2.28 -4.35
N ARG A 113 4.59 2.22 -5.60
CA ARG A 113 4.97 3.40 -6.38
C ARG A 113 3.78 4.30 -6.65
N ALA A 114 2.68 3.74 -7.14
CA ALA A 114 1.44 4.48 -7.42
C ALA A 114 0.91 5.18 -6.15
N TRP A 115 0.89 4.45 -5.04
CA TRP A 115 0.51 5.01 -3.76
C TRP A 115 1.42 6.18 -3.34
N PHE A 116 2.75 5.97 -3.38
CA PHE A 116 3.70 6.99 -2.96
C PHE A 116 3.59 8.27 -3.77
N ALA A 117 3.49 8.16 -5.09
CA ALA A 117 3.35 9.31 -5.99
C ALA A 117 2.13 10.16 -5.61
N LYS A 118 0.99 9.50 -5.41
CA LYS A 118 -0.25 10.18 -5.06
C LYS A 118 -0.25 10.73 -3.64
N PHE A 119 0.23 9.96 -2.68
CA PHE A 119 0.35 10.41 -1.31
C PHE A 119 1.23 11.67 -1.23
N SER A 120 2.41 11.64 -1.85
CA SER A 120 3.31 12.79 -1.90
C SER A 120 2.63 14.02 -2.51
N SER A 121 1.91 13.86 -3.63
CA SER A 121 1.19 14.96 -4.26
C SER A 121 0.06 15.53 -3.37
N THR A 122 -0.65 14.65 -2.66
CA THR A 122 -1.73 15.06 -1.76
C THR A 122 -1.19 15.82 -0.56
N ILE A 123 -0.12 15.34 0.05
CA ILE A 123 0.53 16.00 1.19
C ILE A 123 1.11 17.35 0.79
N SER A 124 1.75 17.43 -0.39
CA SER A 124 2.26 18.70 -0.92
C SER A 124 1.14 19.71 -1.16
N ARG A 125 -0.02 19.27 -1.67
CA ARG A 125 -1.19 20.13 -1.88
C ARG A 125 -1.79 20.63 -0.57
N LEU A 126 -1.63 19.90 0.52
CA LEU A 126 -2.03 20.30 1.88
C LEU A 126 -1.01 21.25 2.54
N GLY A 127 0.03 21.70 1.81
CA GLY A 127 1.03 22.63 2.31
C GLY A 127 2.19 22.00 3.07
N TYR A 128 2.26 20.68 3.15
CA TYR A 128 3.39 19.99 3.78
C TYR A 128 4.52 19.79 2.77
N MET A 129 5.70 20.27 3.09
CA MET A 129 6.89 20.02 2.27
C MET A 129 7.61 18.77 2.72
N ALA A 130 7.91 17.88 1.77
CA ALA A 130 8.77 16.75 2.02
C ALA A 130 10.22 17.24 2.16
N SER A 131 10.75 17.32 3.37
CA SER A 131 12.20 17.46 3.55
C SER A 131 12.90 16.14 3.25
N HIS A 132 14.21 16.16 3.00
CA HIS A 132 14.98 14.91 2.86
C HIS A 132 14.82 13.97 4.08
N TYR A 133 14.52 14.52 5.24
CA TYR A 133 14.23 13.77 6.47
C TYR A 133 12.76 13.31 6.56
N THR A 134 11.82 14.02 5.94
CA THR A 134 10.37 13.77 6.06
C THR A 134 9.92 12.61 5.16
N LYS A 135 10.65 12.28 4.09
CA LYS A 135 10.43 11.00 3.38
C LYS A 135 10.45 9.81 4.34
N ALA A 136 11.17 9.93 5.46
CA ALA A 136 11.23 8.92 6.50
C ALA A 136 9.93 8.73 7.29
N LEU A 137 9.22 9.79 7.61
CA LEU A 137 8.02 9.73 8.47
C LEU A 137 6.82 9.10 7.77
N PHE A 138 6.68 9.29 6.45
CA PHE A 138 5.55 8.77 5.70
C PHE A 138 5.56 7.25 5.54
N TYR A 139 6.70 6.59 5.71
CA TYR A 139 6.84 5.14 5.49
C TYR A 139 6.48 4.29 6.69
N PHE A 140 6.47 4.85 7.89
CA PHE A 140 6.25 4.08 9.11
C PHE A 140 4.84 3.47 9.16
N SER A 141 3.84 4.14 8.60
CA SER A 141 2.47 3.64 8.55
C SER A 141 2.28 2.46 7.58
N CYS A 142 3.06 2.38 6.50
CA CYS A 142 2.92 1.31 5.51
C CYS A 142 3.63 0.01 5.88
N MET A 143 4.69 0.05 6.67
CA MET A 143 5.49 -1.14 7.02
C MET A 143 4.77 -2.06 8.02
N TRP A 144 3.76 -1.57 8.75
CA TRP A 144 2.96 -2.37 9.69
C TRP A 144 1.71 -2.99 9.06
N MET A 145 1.51 -2.85 7.74
CA MET A 145 0.35 -3.40 7.04
C MET A 145 0.63 -4.68 6.25
N ILE A 146 1.80 -5.28 6.39
CA ILE A 146 2.15 -6.58 5.80
C ILE A 146 1.81 -7.70 6.75
#